data_d688f0c4a43f62174bb1959fbc5fa265
#
_entry.id   d688f0c4a43f62174bb1959fbc5fa265
#
_cell.length_a   1.000
_cell.length_b   1.000
_cell.length_c   1.000
_cell.angle_alpha   90.00
_cell.angle_beta   90.00
_cell.angle_gamma   90.00
#
_symmetry.space_group_name_H-M   'P 1'
#
loop_
_entity.id
_entity.type
_entity.pdbx_description
1 polymer ?
#
loop_
_entity_poly.entity_id
_entity_poly.type
_entity_poly.pdbx_seq_one_letter_code
_entity_poly.pdbx_strand_id
1 'polypeptide(L)'
;MDAVAAVILDGLSYRRAGRAVGISKTEVGDSLDLLLGPLAALGYCQPDGTFITSPDDLRHWLGEMTAAGEAVVLDGLATRVQRPRGWANQKVLYDAKRHAHTAQGLAISTIHGDLLWCDGGWPGSCHEQELVQLAGLGEALDAASVASLLDRGFRGMAKTREHWHAPVGDRRTKDRLTGEQRAFNRLQAGLRALVEQSIGHLANAWALRRWRGLLYRVRDVYRVAGVLVCLGRWLHRIPT
;
A
#
# COMPACT_ATOMS: atom_id res chain seq x y z
N MET A 1 12.53 -9.31 18.77
CA MET A 1 11.91 -9.58 17.44
C MET A 1 10.50 -10.12 17.57
N ASP A 2 10.27 -11.17 18.34
CA ASP A 2 8.97 -11.88 18.42
C ASP A 2 7.80 -10.98 18.83
N ALA A 3 8.01 -10.07 19.80
CA ALA A 3 6.98 -9.11 20.20
C ALA A 3 6.56 -8.16 19.08
N VAL A 4 7.52 -7.70 18.25
CA VAL A 4 7.26 -6.82 17.09
C VAL A 4 6.51 -7.58 16.02
N ALA A 5 6.93 -8.80 15.70
CA ALA A 5 6.24 -9.68 14.76
C ALA A 5 4.80 -9.95 15.21
N ALA A 6 4.58 -10.29 16.48
CA ALA A 6 3.25 -10.52 17.04
C ALA A 6 2.34 -9.27 16.95
N VAL A 7 2.88 -8.07 17.07
CA VAL A 7 2.10 -6.83 16.90
C VAL A 7 1.77 -6.59 15.43
N ILE A 8 2.72 -6.76 14.51
CA ILE A 8 2.56 -6.42 13.10
C ILE A 8 1.76 -7.49 12.36
N LEU A 9 2.16 -8.75 12.50
CA LEU A 9 1.59 -9.87 11.75
C LEU A 9 0.27 -10.36 12.38
N ASP A 10 0.24 -10.53 13.71
CA ASP A 10 -0.90 -11.11 14.42
C ASP A 10 -1.86 -10.05 15.00
N GLY A 11 -1.49 -8.77 14.94
CA GLY A 11 -2.30 -7.65 15.43
C GLY A 11 -2.51 -7.66 16.93
N LEU A 12 -1.62 -8.28 17.70
CA LEU A 12 -1.72 -8.30 19.14
C LEU A 12 -1.55 -6.89 19.72
N SER A 13 -2.30 -6.61 20.79
CA SER A 13 -2.01 -5.38 21.57
C SER A 13 -0.66 -5.54 22.26
N TYR A 14 0.04 -4.44 22.51
CA TYR A 14 1.35 -4.44 23.19
C TYR A 14 1.36 -5.24 24.50
N ARG A 15 0.26 -5.19 25.28
CA ARG A 15 0.11 -5.98 26.49
C ARG A 15 0.07 -7.49 26.21
N ARG A 16 -0.63 -7.91 25.13
CA ARG A 16 -0.71 -9.33 24.76
C ARG A 16 0.60 -9.83 24.16
N ALA A 17 1.22 -9.04 23.28
CA ALA A 17 2.51 -9.37 22.71
C ALA A 17 3.59 -9.49 23.80
N GLY A 18 3.64 -8.53 24.74
CA GLY A 18 4.56 -8.59 25.86
C GLY A 18 4.37 -9.83 26.74
N ARG A 19 3.12 -10.20 27.06
CA ARG A 19 2.83 -11.43 27.82
C ARG A 19 3.29 -12.70 27.10
N ALA A 20 3.17 -12.74 25.78
CA ALA A 20 3.56 -13.89 24.98
C ALA A 20 5.07 -14.15 25.01
N VAL A 21 5.89 -13.10 25.15
CA VAL A 21 7.35 -13.19 25.14
C VAL A 21 8.01 -12.83 26.47
N GLY A 22 7.22 -12.60 27.51
CA GLY A 22 7.75 -12.37 28.87
C GLY A 22 8.31 -10.97 29.14
N ILE A 23 7.86 -9.95 28.36
CA ILE A 23 8.28 -8.54 28.57
C ILE A 23 7.10 -7.62 28.85
N SER A 24 7.37 -6.43 29.37
CA SER A 24 6.34 -5.44 29.67
C SER A 24 5.74 -4.79 28.42
N LYS A 25 4.56 -4.18 28.56
CA LYS A 25 3.94 -3.36 27.49
C LYS A 25 4.85 -2.24 27.01
N THR A 26 5.62 -1.63 27.91
CA THR A 26 6.53 -0.51 27.60
C THR A 26 7.68 -1.01 26.75
N GLU A 27 8.33 -2.10 27.12
CA GLU A 27 9.41 -2.74 26.36
C GLU A 27 8.97 -3.16 24.96
N VAL A 28 7.71 -3.60 24.76
CA VAL A 28 7.16 -3.82 23.41
C VAL A 28 7.09 -2.52 22.62
N GLY A 29 6.67 -1.42 23.28
CA GLY A 29 6.65 -0.09 22.65
C GLY A 29 8.03 0.38 22.21
N ASP A 30 9.00 0.25 23.10
CA ASP A 30 10.40 0.61 22.88
C ASP A 30 11.03 -0.26 21.78
N SER A 31 10.72 -1.56 21.75
CA SER A 31 11.14 -2.48 20.69
C SER A 31 10.59 -2.08 19.32
N LEU A 32 9.35 -1.60 19.25
CA LEU A 32 8.77 -1.07 18.01
C LEU A 32 9.51 0.20 17.56
N ASP A 33 9.78 1.14 18.47
CA ASP A 33 10.51 2.37 18.14
C ASP A 33 11.94 2.07 17.67
N LEU A 34 12.57 1.06 18.23
CA LEU A 34 13.92 0.65 17.85
C LEU A 34 13.98 -0.07 16.50
N LEU A 35 12.97 -0.91 16.18
CA LEU A 35 13.06 -1.87 15.06
C LEU A 35 12.28 -1.44 13.82
N LEU A 36 11.20 -0.66 13.94
CA LEU A 36 10.38 -0.32 12.78
C LEU A 36 11.14 0.45 11.70
N GLY A 37 11.92 1.46 12.09
CA GLY A 37 12.73 2.25 11.15
C GLY A 37 13.76 1.40 10.40
N PRO A 38 14.65 0.67 11.09
CA PRO A 38 15.60 -0.23 10.44
C PRO A 38 14.93 -1.30 9.55
N LEU A 39 13.82 -1.90 9.98
CA LEU A 39 13.09 -2.87 9.16
C LEU A 39 12.49 -2.23 7.91
N ALA A 40 11.91 -1.04 8.03
CA ALA A 40 11.37 -0.29 6.89
C ALA A 40 12.47 0.12 5.89
N ALA A 41 13.70 0.33 6.36
CA ALA A 41 14.86 0.69 5.54
C ALA A 41 15.45 -0.48 4.74
N LEU A 42 15.06 -1.73 5.02
CA LEU A 42 15.50 -2.87 4.22
C LEU A 42 15.04 -2.79 2.76
N GLY A 43 13.96 -2.07 2.50
CA GLY A 43 13.41 -1.95 1.15
C GLY A 43 12.62 -3.17 0.67
N TYR A 44 12.10 -3.07 -0.54
CA TYR A 44 11.21 -4.07 -1.14
C TYR A 44 12.02 -5.00 -2.03
N CYS A 45 12.20 -6.26 -1.57
CA CYS A 45 12.92 -7.28 -2.31
C CYS A 45 12.13 -7.68 -3.57
N GLN A 46 12.80 -7.61 -4.71
CA GLN A 46 12.23 -7.96 -6.01
C GLN A 46 12.51 -9.44 -6.35
N PRO A 47 11.82 -10.02 -7.34
CA PRO A 47 11.98 -11.43 -7.73
C PRO A 47 13.42 -11.86 -8.06
N ASP A 48 14.21 -10.95 -8.60
CA ASP A 48 15.62 -11.17 -8.97
C ASP A 48 16.60 -11.01 -7.80
N GLY A 49 16.10 -10.67 -6.60
CA GLY A 49 16.90 -10.44 -5.39
C GLY A 49 17.42 -9.02 -5.23
N THR A 50 17.09 -8.10 -6.13
CA THR A 50 17.38 -6.67 -5.94
C THR A 50 16.44 -6.04 -4.94
N PHE A 51 16.76 -4.84 -4.43
CA PHE A 51 15.97 -4.14 -3.43
C PHE A 51 15.65 -2.72 -3.88
N ILE A 52 14.40 -2.34 -3.73
CA ILE A 52 13.96 -0.94 -3.87
C ILE A 52 13.99 -0.32 -2.48
N THR A 53 15.00 0.49 -2.19
CA THR A 53 15.24 1.11 -0.88
C THR A 53 14.97 2.62 -0.88
N SER A 54 14.96 3.22 -2.06
CA SER A 54 14.83 4.67 -2.25
C SER A 54 13.83 5.02 -3.35
N PRO A 55 13.37 6.29 -3.42
CA PRO A 55 12.59 6.77 -4.56
C PRO A 55 13.33 6.70 -5.91
N ASP A 56 14.67 6.77 -5.88
CA ASP A 56 15.48 6.64 -7.10
C ASP A 56 15.49 5.20 -7.61
N ASP A 57 15.61 4.22 -6.72
CA ASP A 57 15.50 2.81 -7.09
C ASP A 57 14.11 2.52 -7.68
N LEU A 58 13.05 3.08 -7.08
CA LEU A 58 11.71 2.94 -7.62
C LEU A 58 11.59 3.53 -9.03
N ARG A 59 12.15 4.73 -9.27
CA ARG A 59 12.16 5.35 -10.61
C ARG A 59 12.91 4.50 -11.62
N HIS A 60 14.06 3.96 -11.23
CA HIS A 60 14.83 3.04 -12.06
C HIS A 60 14.00 1.82 -12.46
N TRP A 61 13.40 1.13 -11.49
CA TRP A 61 12.54 -0.02 -11.71
C TRP A 61 11.33 0.29 -12.60
N LEU A 62 10.68 1.43 -12.41
CA LEU A 62 9.58 1.86 -13.27
C LEU A 62 10.04 2.08 -14.72
N GLY A 63 11.26 2.59 -14.93
CA GLY A 63 11.88 2.72 -16.24
C GLY A 63 12.13 1.36 -16.90
N GLU A 64 12.63 0.39 -16.15
CA GLU A 64 12.81 -1.00 -16.60
C GLU A 64 11.48 -1.63 -17.04
N MET A 65 10.42 -1.45 -16.26
CA MET A 65 9.07 -1.91 -16.58
C MET A 65 8.57 -1.31 -17.91
N THR A 66 8.82 -0.01 -18.11
CA THR A 66 8.47 0.66 -19.37
C THR A 66 9.24 0.08 -20.55
N ALA A 67 10.56 -0.13 -20.39
CA ALA A 67 11.41 -0.73 -21.43
C ALA A 67 10.97 -2.17 -21.78
N ALA A 68 10.47 -2.91 -20.80
CA ALA A 68 9.92 -4.25 -20.98
C ALA A 68 8.48 -4.26 -21.56
N GLY A 69 7.85 -3.10 -21.74
CA GLY A 69 6.44 -3.00 -22.18
C GLY A 69 5.45 -3.48 -21.13
N GLU A 70 5.85 -3.50 -19.85
CA GLU A 70 5.01 -3.93 -18.74
C GLU A 70 4.25 -2.75 -18.13
N ALA A 71 3.23 -3.08 -17.34
CA ALA A 71 2.42 -2.11 -16.62
C ALA A 71 2.50 -2.33 -15.11
N VAL A 72 2.21 -1.24 -14.37
CA VAL A 72 2.07 -1.29 -12.93
C VAL A 72 0.64 -1.02 -12.51
N VAL A 73 0.28 -1.45 -11.32
CA VAL A 73 -1.01 -1.16 -10.70
C VAL A 73 -0.78 -0.34 -9.43
N LEU A 74 -1.47 0.78 -9.34
CA LEU A 74 -1.52 1.62 -8.14
C LEU A 74 -2.87 1.43 -7.47
N ASP A 75 -2.86 1.12 -6.19
CA ASP A 75 -4.08 0.99 -5.40
C ASP A 75 -3.95 1.61 -4.01
N GLY A 76 -5.09 1.99 -3.45
CA GLY A 76 -5.22 2.60 -2.14
C GLY A 76 -5.51 1.58 -1.04
N LEU A 77 -4.86 1.76 0.10
CA LEU A 77 -5.07 0.97 1.30
C LEU A 77 -5.61 1.87 2.42
N ALA A 78 -6.40 1.31 3.33
CA ALA A 78 -6.83 2.03 4.51
C ALA A 78 -6.77 1.15 5.74
N THR A 79 -6.00 1.59 6.71
CA THR A 79 -5.85 0.96 8.01
C THR A 79 -6.77 1.62 9.03
N ARG A 80 -7.65 0.85 9.67
CA ARG A 80 -8.43 1.37 10.79
C ARG A 80 -7.52 1.74 11.95
N VAL A 81 -7.72 2.93 12.50
CA VAL A 81 -7.00 3.41 13.68
C VAL A 81 -7.95 3.65 14.85
N GLN A 82 -7.40 3.82 16.04
CA GLN A 82 -8.23 4.18 17.19
C GLN A 82 -8.80 5.59 17.02
N ARG A 83 -10.04 5.78 17.47
CA ARG A 83 -10.66 7.11 17.50
C ARG A 83 -9.81 8.06 18.34
N PRO A 84 -9.27 9.14 17.76
CA PRO A 84 -8.44 10.07 18.51
C PRO A 84 -9.29 10.90 19.49
N ARG A 85 -8.62 11.44 20.49
CA ARG A 85 -9.23 12.44 21.39
C ARG A 85 -9.31 13.79 20.67
N GLY A 86 -10.38 14.54 20.92
CA GLY A 86 -10.58 15.87 20.34
C GLY A 86 -11.21 15.83 18.94
N TRP A 87 -12.18 16.73 18.74
CA TRP A 87 -12.98 16.79 17.52
C TRP A 87 -12.13 17.07 16.25
N ALA A 88 -11.18 17.99 16.34
CA ALA A 88 -10.32 18.34 15.21
C ALA A 88 -9.55 17.12 14.68
N ASN A 89 -8.93 16.33 15.56
CA ASN A 89 -8.19 15.13 15.20
C ASN A 89 -9.12 14.03 14.66
N GLN A 90 -10.35 13.93 15.19
CA GLN A 90 -11.34 12.97 14.68
C GLN A 90 -11.73 13.30 13.25
N LYS A 91 -11.95 14.60 12.92
CA LYS A 91 -12.31 15.03 11.57
C LYS A 91 -11.21 14.71 10.56
N VAL A 92 -9.95 14.93 10.91
CA VAL A 92 -8.78 14.66 10.06
C VAL A 92 -8.64 13.15 9.73
N LEU A 93 -8.92 12.27 10.68
CA LEU A 93 -8.77 10.83 10.48
C LEU A 93 -10.07 10.14 10.01
N TYR A 94 -11.18 10.85 9.88
CA TYR A 94 -12.44 10.24 9.51
C TYR A 94 -12.55 9.99 8.00
N ASP A 95 -12.63 8.72 7.65
CA ASP A 95 -12.90 8.26 6.28
C ASP A 95 -14.42 8.09 6.10
N ALA A 96 -15.01 9.00 5.33
CA ALA A 96 -16.45 9.00 5.09
C ALA A 96 -16.92 7.78 4.26
N LYS A 97 -16.07 7.23 3.39
CA LYS A 97 -16.36 6.05 2.57
C LYS A 97 -16.47 4.78 3.43
N ARG A 98 -15.67 4.69 4.50
CA ARG A 98 -15.60 3.54 5.41
C ARG A 98 -16.32 3.75 6.73
N HIS A 99 -16.85 4.95 6.98
CA HIS A 99 -17.47 5.34 8.24
C HIS A 99 -16.59 5.01 9.47
N ALA A 100 -15.29 5.26 9.37
CA ALA A 100 -14.31 4.90 10.39
C ALA A 100 -13.14 5.90 10.42
N HIS A 101 -12.40 5.91 11.54
CA HIS A 101 -11.12 6.61 11.60
C HIS A 101 -10.07 5.71 10.99
N THR A 102 -9.37 6.21 9.97
CA THR A 102 -8.36 5.46 9.21
C THR A 102 -7.08 6.27 9.01
N ALA A 103 -6.01 5.55 8.75
CA ALA A 103 -4.83 6.06 8.08
C ALA A 103 -4.82 5.48 6.67
N GLN A 104 -4.61 6.33 5.67
CA GLN A 104 -4.56 5.95 4.27
C GLN A 104 -3.14 5.53 3.88
N GLY A 105 -3.03 4.66 2.90
CA GLY A 105 -1.79 4.24 2.28
C GLY A 105 -1.96 3.99 0.80
N LEU A 106 -0.84 3.83 0.11
CA LEU A 106 -0.76 3.50 -1.31
C LEU A 106 0.23 2.34 -1.50
N ALA A 107 -0.03 1.53 -2.51
CA ALA A 107 0.88 0.47 -2.95
C ALA A 107 1.00 0.48 -4.47
N ILE A 108 2.20 0.21 -4.97
CA ILE A 108 2.48 -0.05 -6.38
C ILE A 108 2.94 -1.50 -6.50
N SER A 109 2.39 -2.20 -7.47
CA SER A 109 2.79 -3.56 -7.81
C SER A 109 2.85 -3.75 -9.31
N THR A 110 3.60 -4.77 -9.75
CA THR A 110 3.54 -5.24 -11.13
C THR A 110 2.17 -5.87 -11.42
N ILE A 111 1.83 -6.04 -12.70
CA ILE A 111 0.64 -6.80 -13.11
C ILE A 111 0.71 -8.28 -12.71
N HIS A 112 1.91 -8.80 -12.37
CA HIS A 112 2.15 -10.16 -11.87
C HIS A 112 1.97 -10.25 -10.35
N GLY A 113 1.70 -9.11 -9.70
CA GLY A 113 1.44 -9.02 -8.28
C GLY A 113 2.69 -8.89 -7.41
N ASP A 114 3.85 -8.58 -7.95
CA ASP A 114 5.03 -8.27 -7.15
C ASP A 114 4.95 -6.84 -6.64
N LEU A 115 5.09 -6.67 -5.34
CA LEU A 115 5.01 -5.38 -4.69
C LEU A 115 6.31 -4.60 -4.93
N LEU A 116 6.21 -3.45 -5.59
CA LEU A 116 7.34 -2.56 -5.84
C LEU A 116 7.51 -1.53 -4.72
N TRP A 117 6.40 -1.06 -4.16
CA TRP A 117 6.43 0.00 -3.16
C TRP A 117 5.14 0.02 -2.34
N CYS A 118 5.25 0.40 -1.06
CA CYS A 118 4.13 0.61 -0.16
C CYS A 118 4.48 1.69 0.88
N ASP A 119 3.64 2.67 1.05
CA ASP A 119 3.77 3.68 2.11
C ASP A 119 2.39 4.11 2.60
N GLY A 120 2.32 4.78 3.74
CA GLY A 120 1.04 5.16 4.32
C GLY A 120 1.17 6.06 5.53
N GLY A 121 0.10 6.10 6.33
CA GLY A 121 0.05 6.96 7.51
C GLY A 121 -0.57 8.33 7.23
N TRP A 122 -1.07 8.57 6.01
CA TRP A 122 -1.79 9.79 5.68
C TRP A 122 -3.18 9.83 6.32
N PRO A 123 -3.74 11.03 6.54
CA PRO A 123 -5.05 11.18 7.16
C PRO A 123 -6.17 10.44 6.41
N GLY A 124 -7.11 9.85 7.15
CA GLY A 124 -8.25 9.13 6.58
C GLY A 124 -9.20 10.01 5.75
N SER A 125 -9.20 11.33 5.97
CA SER A 125 -9.97 12.29 5.19
C SER A 125 -9.34 12.66 3.85
N CYS A 126 -8.06 12.31 3.61
CA CYS A 126 -7.39 12.60 2.34
C CYS A 126 -7.99 11.77 1.20
N HIS A 127 -8.15 12.42 0.05
CA HIS A 127 -8.57 11.76 -1.19
C HIS A 127 -7.42 10.95 -1.79
N GLU A 128 -7.73 9.81 -2.41
CA GLU A 128 -6.73 8.94 -3.06
C GLU A 128 -5.84 9.71 -4.05
N GLN A 129 -6.38 10.66 -4.79
CA GLN A 129 -5.61 11.51 -5.71
C GLN A 129 -4.61 12.44 -5.00
N GLU A 130 -4.98 12.99 -3.84
CA GLU A 130 -4.11 13.80 -3.01
C GLU A 130 -2.95 12.97 -2.43
N LEU A 131 -3.23 11.71 -2.06
CA LEU A 131 -2.21 10.80 -1.56
C LEU A 131 -1.09 10.54 -2.58
N VAL A 132 -1.43 10.42 -3.86
CA VAL A 132 -0.44 10.23 -4.93
C VAL A 132 0.51 11.43 -5.04
N GLN A 133 -0.02 12.64 -4.86
CA GLN A 133 0.80 13.87 -4.85
C GLN A 133 1.69 13.93 -3.60
N LEU A 134 1.10 13.69 -2.42
CA LEU A 134 1.82 13.68 -1.14
C LEU A 134 2.94 12.64 -1.09
N ALA A 135 2.75 11.51 -1.77
CA ALA A 135 3.74 10.44 -1.87
C ALA A 135 4.82 10.70 -2.94
N GLY A 136 4.69 11.74 -3.78
CA GLY A 136 5.58 11.98 -4.92
C GLY A 136 5.48 10.94 -6.03
N LEU A 137 4.50 10.05 -5.99
CA LEU A 137 4.35 8.94 -6.93
C LEU A 137 3.91 9.42 -8.32
N GLY A 138 3.13 10.49 -8.39
CA GLY A 138 2.68 11.05 -9.67
C GLY A 138 3.86 11.42 -10.56
N GLU A 139 4.83 12.12 -10.00
CA GLU A 139 6.05 12.54 -10.72
C GLU A 139 6.93 11.33 -11.10
N ALA A 140 7.05 10.33 -10.23
CA ALA A 140 7.85 9.14 -10.51
C ALA A 140 7.25 8.31 -11.67
N LEU A 141 5.93 8.10 -11.66
CA LEU A 141 5.20 7.36 -12.70
C LEU A 141 5.20 8.11 -14.04
N ASP A 142 5.02 9.44 -14.02
CA ASP A 142 5.04 10.29 -15.22
C ASP A 142 6.46 10.33 -15.83
N ALA A 143 7.50 10.48 -15.01
CA ALA A 143 8.89 10.51 -15.47
C ALA A 143 9.33 9.17 -16.12
N ALA A 144 8.83 8.05 -15.59
CA ALA A 144 9.09 6.72 -16.15
C ALA A 144 8.21 6.43 -17.38
N SER A 145 7.14 7.19 -17.62
CA SER A 145 6.13 6.93 -18.68
C SER A 145 5.55 5.53 -18.62
N VAL A 146 5.48 4.93 -17.43
CA VAL A 146 5.03 3.55 -17.24
C VAL A 146 3.50 3.46 -17.32
N ALA A 147 3.00 2.49 -18.06
CA ALA A 147 1.57 2.22 -18.11
C ALA A 147 1.04 1.89 -16.71
N SER A 148 0.19 2.77 -16.18
CA SER A 148 -0.30 2.69 -14.80
C SER A 148 -1.78 2.38 -14.78
N LEU A 149 -2.15 1.21 -14.25
CA LEU A 149 -3.54 0.78 -14.08
C LEU A 149 -4.06 1.25 -12.72
N LEU A 150 -5.16 1.97 -12.74
CA LEU A 150 -5.68 2.69 -11.59
C LEU A 150 -7.12 2.28 -11.25
N ASP A 151 -7.52 2.48 -10.00
CA ASP A 151 -8.93 2.39 -9.63
C ASP A 151 -9.73 3.60 -10.11
N ARG A 152 -11.05 3.48 -10.04
CA ARG A 152 -11.99 4.57 -10.37
C ARG A 152 -11.76 5.84 -9.55
N GLY A 153 -11.25 5.73 -8.34
CA GLY A 153 -10.89 6.87 -7.49
C GLY A 153 -9.89 7.83 -8.15
N PHE A 154 -9.03 7.31 -9.02
CA PHE A 154 -7.98 8.05 -9.71
C PHE A 154 -8.37 8.59 -11.10
N ARG A 155 -9.61 8.42 -11.56
CA ARG A 155 -10.07 8.85 -12.90
C ARG A 155 -9.80 10.32 -13.21
N GLY A 156 -9.86 11.19 -12.20
CA GLY A 156 -9.57 12.60 -12.38
C GLY A 156 -8.15 12.82 -12.89
N MET A 157 -7.20 12.13 -12.31
CA MET A 157 -5.77 12.19 -12.67
C MET A 157 -5.50 11.51 -14.03
N ALA A 158 -6.14 10.38 -14.31
CA ALA A 158 -5.96 9.63 -15.56
C ALA A 158 -6.41 10.42 -16.80
N LYS A 159 -7.30 11.40 -16.65
CA LYS A 159 -7.75 12.25 -17.79
C LYS A 159 -6.66 13.17 -18.35
N THR A 160 -5.67 13.51 -17.56
CA THR A 160 -4.62 14.49 -17.89
C THR A 160 -3.25 13.85 -18.11
N ARG A 161 -3.16 12.50 -18.02
CA ARG A 161 -1.92 11.75 -18.12
C ARG A 161 -2.08 10.60 -19.10
N GLU A 162 -1.22 10.55 -20.12
CA GLU A 162 -1.31 9.62 -21.26
C GLU A 162 -1.14 8.16 -20.82
N HIS A 163 -0.21 7.90 -19.90
CA HIS A 163 0.14 6.54 -19.45
C HIS A 163 -0.71 6.03 -18.28
N TRP A 164 -1.72 6.81 -17.85
CA TRP A 164 -2.58 6.46 -16.71
C TRP A 164 -3.95 5.97 -17.17
N HIS A 165 -4.27 4.74 -16.81
CA HIS A 165 -5.47 4.05 -17.28
C HIS A 165 -6.42 3.74 -16.13
N ALA A 166 -7.57 4.38 -16.09
CA ALA A 166 -8.65 4.12 -15.13
C ALA A 166 -9.90 3.60 -15.86
N PRO A 167 -10.77 2.81 -15.20
CA PRO A 167 -12.00 2.30 -15.82
C PRO A 167 -12.88 3.42 -16.37
N VAL A 168 -13.39 3.23 -17.58
CA VAL A 168 -14.28 4.19 -18.26
C VAL A 168 -15.71 4.07 -17.70
N GLY A 169 -16.40 5.20 -17.61
CA GLY A 169 -17.78 5.24 -17.14
C GLY A 169 -17.91 5.09 -15.62
N ASP A 170 -19.10 5.35 -15.10
CA ASP A 170 -19.48 5.17 -13.72
C ASP A 170 -20.72 4.25 -13.61
N ARG A 171 -21.27 4.08 -12.41
CA ARG A 171 -22.48 3.25 -12.21
C ARG A 171 -23.69 3.78 -12.99
N ARG A 172 -23.78 5.12 -13.23
CA ARG A 172 -24.92 5.75 -13.93
C ARG A 172 -24.78 5.65 -15.44
N THR A 173 -23.56 5.52 -15.94
CA THR A 173 -23.24 5.47 -17.37
C THR A 173 -22.90 4.06 -17.87
N LYS A 174 -22.96 3.04 -17.01
CA LYS A 174 -22.56 1.66 -17.32
C LYS A 174 -23.24 1.11 -18.57
N ASP A 175 -24.51 1.40 -18.76
CA ASP A 175 -25.31 0.89 -19.89
C ASP A 175 -25.07 1.67 -21.19
N ARG A 176 -24.38 2.82 -21.12
CA ARG A 176 -24.03 3.67 -22.26
C ARG A 176 -22.62 3.44 -22.78
N LEU A 177 -21.88 2.49 -22.21
CA LEU A 177 -20.53 2.17 -22.65
C LEU A 177 -20.55 1.45 -24.00
N THR A 178 -19.59 1.80 -24.87
CA THR A 178 -19.37 1.07 -26.13
C THR A 178 -18.88 -0.34 -25.87
N GLY A 179 -18.89 -1.20 -26.91
CA GLY A 179 -18.33 -2.55 -26.83
C GLY A 179 -16.85 -2.56 -26.43
N GLU A 180 -16.07 -1.65 -27.02
CA GLU A 180 -14.64 -1.48 -26.74
C GLU A 180 -14.38 -1.02 -25.31
N GLN A 181 -15.15 -0.04 -24.83
CA GLN A 181 -15.04 0.42 -23.45
C GLN A 181 -15.37 -0.67 -22.42
N ARG A 182 -16.33 -1.52 -22.73
CA ARG A 182 -16.65 -2.70 -21.90
C ARG A 182 -15.53 -3.74 -21.94
N ALA A 183 -14.91 -3.98 -23.09
CA ALA A 183 -13.78 -4.88 -23.25
C ALA A 183 -12.56 -4.37 -22.48
N PHE A 184 -12.22 -3.08 -22.62
CA PHE A 184 -11.16 -2.43 -21.87
C PHE A 184 -11.37 -2.55 -20.36
N ASN A 185 -12.56 -2.22 -19.86
CA ASN A 185 -12.87 -2.32 -18.42
C ASN A 185 -12.76 -3.77 -17.91
N ARG A 186 -13.11 -4.78 -18.72
CA ARG A 186 -12.94 -6.20 -18.36
C ARG A 186 -11.49 -6.60 -18.28
N LEU A 187 -10.68 -6.23 -19.28
CA LEU A 187 -9.25 -6.49 -19.28
C LEU A 187 -8.57 -5.88 -18.05
N GLN A 188 -8.82 -4.60 -17.81
CA GLN A 188 -8.28 -3.89 -16.65
C GLN A 188 -8.71 -4.52 -15.32
N ALA A 189 -9.97 -4.92 -15.19
CA ALA A 189 -10.46 -5.61 -13.99
C ALA A 189 -9.77 -6.97 -13.79
N GLY A 190 -9.51 -7.71 -14.86
CA GLY A 190 -8.77 -8.98 -14.81
C GLY A 190 -7.33 -8.80 -14.32
N LEU A 191 -6.61 -7.83 -14.87
CA LEU A 191 -5.24 -7.51 -14.45
C LEU A 191 -5.20 -7.03 -12.99
N ARG A 192 -6.13 -6.18 -12.58
CA ARG A 192 -6.23 -5.71 -11.20
C ARG A 192 -6.57 -6.82 -10.20
N ALA A 193 -7.36 -7.81 -10.58
CA ALA A 193 -7.71 -8.92 -9.69
C ALA A 193 -6.47 -9.70 -9.21
N LEU A 194 -5.45 -9.86 -10.07
CA LEU A 194 -4.16 -10.46 -9.69
C LEU A 194 -3.43 -9.61 -8.63
N VAL A 195 -3.53 -8.30 -8.75
CA VAL A 195 -2.90 -7.36 -7.82
C VAL A 195 -3.70 -7.22 -6.52
N GLU A 196 -5.02 -7.29 -6.58
CA GLU A 196 -5.87 -7.32 -5.36
C GLU A 196 -5.46 -8.49 -4.45
N GLN A 197 -5.03 -9.62 -5.01
CA GLN A 197 -4.47 -10.71 -4.24
C GLN A 197 -3.16 -10.32 -3.53
N SER A 198 -2.28 -9.58 -4.19
CA SER A 198 -1.00 -9.12 -3.60
C SER A 198 -1.21 -8.06 -2.52
N ILE A 199 -2.11 -7.11 -2.76
CA ILE A 199 -2.55 -6.15 -1.75
C ILE A 199 -3.28 -6.87 -0.60
N GLY A 200 -4.00 -7.96 -0.91
CA GLY A 200 -4.56 -8.87 0.08
C GLY A 200 -3.50 -9.45 1.02
N HIS A 201 -2.30 -9.74 0.52
CA HIS A 201 -1.17 -10.16 1.36
C HIS A 201 -0.71 -9.05 2.32
N LEU A 202 -0.69 -7.79 1.90
CA LEU A 202 -0.47 -6.67 2.83
C LEU A 202 -1.54 -6.62 3.93
N ALA A 203 -2.81 -6.81 3.55
CA ALA A 203 -3.91 -6.87 4.51
C ALA A 203 -3.85 -8.09 5.44
N ASN A 204 -3.06 -9.12 5.14
CA ASN A 204 -2.80 -10.23 6.05
C ASN A 204 -1.91 -9.83 7.24
N ALA A 205 -1.09 -8.78 7.11
CA ALA A 205 -0.52 -8.13 8.27
C ALA A 205 -1.64 -7.46 9.07
N TRP A 206 -2.04 -8.06 10.19
CA TRP A 206 -3.17 -7.60 11.00
C TRP A 206 -3.07 -6.13 11.44
N ALA A 207 -1.84 -5.63 11.61
CA ALA A 207 -1.60 -4.22 11.90
C ALA A 207 -2.18 -3.29 10.83
N LEU A 208 -2.17 -3.69 9.54
CA LEU A 208 -2.76 -2.93 8.44
C LEU A 208 -4.30 -3.05 8.36
N ARG A 209 -4.89 -4.08 8.97
CA ARG A 209 -6.36 -4.13 9.12
C ARG A 209 -6.84 -3.20 10.21
N ARG A 210 -6.12 -3.17 11.33
CA ARG A 210 -6.44 -2.34 12.48
C ARG A 210 -5.20 -2.04 13.33
N TRP A 211 -4.70 -0.82 13.21
CA TRP A 211 -3.61 -0.34 14.06
C TRP A 211 -4.11 0.09 15.45
N ARG A 212 -3.46 -0.40 16.49
CA ARG A 212 -3.81 -0.12 17.89
C ARG A 212 -2.71 0.63 18.64
N GLY A 213 -1.61 0.92 17.97
CA GLY A 213 -0.47 1.63 18.50
C GLY A 213 -0.56 3.15 18.29
N LEU A 214 0.56 3.83 18.48
CA LEU A 214 0.68 5.27 18.28
C LEU A 214 0.63 5.62 16.77
N LEU A 215 -0.05 6.70 16.43
CA LEU A 215 -0.32 7.08 15.04
C LEU A 215 0.96 7.35 14.24
N TYR A 216 1.98 7.95 14.85
CA TYR A 216 3.23 8.27 14.16
C TYR A 216 3.97 7.02 13.63
N ARG A 217 3.73 5.84 14.22
CA ARG A 217 4.32 4.57 13.77
C ARG A 217 3.61 3.96 12.55
N VAL A 218 2.44 4.45 12.19
CA VAL A 218 1.62 3.83 11.13
C VAL A 218 2.37 3.79 9.80
N ARG A 219 3.14 4.83 9.49
CA ARG A 219 3.93 4.90 8.26
C ARG A 219 4.94 3.76 8.17
N ASP A 220 5.72 3.57 9.23
CA ASP A 220 6.73 2.51 9.26
C ASP A 220 6.07 1.12 9.27
N VAL A 221 4.89 0.98 9.88
CA VAL A 221 4.11 -0.26 9.82
C VAL A 221 3.70 -0.61 8.38
N TYR A 222 3.28 0.37 7.56
CA TYR A 222 3.01 0.14 6.14
C TYR A 222 4.25 -0.36 5.41
N ARG A 223 5.38 0.30 5.61
CA ARG A 223 6.66 -0.05 4.98
C ARG A 223 7.13 -1.44 5.40
N VAL A 224 7.14 -1.72 6.70
CA VAL A 224 7.55 -3.03 7.24
C VAL A 224 6.64 -4.14 6.74
N ALA A 225 5.33 -3.93 6.68
CA ALA A 225 4.42 -4.91 6.11
C ALA A 225 4.75 -5.19 4.63
N GLY A 226 5.05 -4.16 3.84
CA GLY A 226 5.51 -4.30 2.46
C GLY A 226 6.81 -5.10 2.35
N VAL A 227 7.81 -4.76 3.16
CA VAL A 227 9.08 -5.49 3.22
C VAL A 227 8.86 -6.97 3.52
N LEU A 228 8.03 -7.30 4.51
CA LEU A 228 7.74 -8.69 4.89
C LEU A 228 7.02 -9.46 3.78
N VAL A 229 6.10 -8.82 3.07
CA VAL A 229 5.41 -9.43 1.91
C VAL A 229 6.40 -9.73 0.79
N CYS A 230 7.26 -8.79 0.45
CA CYS A 230 8.28 -8.96 -0.58
C CYS A 230 9.26 -10.10 -0.23
N LEU A 231 9.83 -10.06 0.98
CA LEU A 231 10.74 -11.10 1.46
C LEU A 231 10.10 -12.48 1.50
N GLY A 232 8.85 -12.58 1.98
CA GLY A 232 8.12 -13.84 2.00
C GLY A 232 7.94 -14.42 0.59
N ARG A 233 7.57 -13.60 -0.39
CA ARG A 233 7.44 -14.02 -1.79
C ARG A 233 8.77 -14.41 -2.41
N TRP A 234 9.83 -13.68 -2.14
CA TRP A 234 11.18 -14.00 -2.62
C TRP A 234 11.67 -15.33 -2.07
N LEU A 235 11.55 -15.57 -0.76
CA LEU A 235 11.93 -16.83 -0.11
C LEU A 235 11.20 -18.04 -0.70
N HIS A 236 9.93 -17.92 -1.06
CA HIS A 236 9.17 -19.00 -1.70
C HIS A 236 9.59 -19.31 -3.15
N ARG A 237 10.38 -18.44 -3.79
CA ARG A 237 10.90 -18.62 -5.15
C ARG A 237 12.30 -19.24 -5.18
N ILE A 238 13.02 -19.24 -4.04
CA ILE A 238 14.33 -19.88 -3.96
C ILE A 238 14.13 -21.40 -4.02
N PRO A 239 14.72 -22.11 -4.99
CA PRO A 239 14.68 -23.56 -5.01
C PRO A 239 15.35 -24.12 -3.76
N THR A 240 14.68 -25.00 -3.03
CA THR A 240 15.24 -25.75 -1.88
C THR A 240 16.14 -26.88 -2.36
#